data_5be9a65df0daf66fdcdbbca527ba41a9
#
_entry.id   5be9a65df0daf66fdcdbbca527ba41a9
#
_cell.length_a   1.000
_cell.length_b   1.000
_cell.length_c   1.000
_cell.angle_alpha   90.00
_cell.angle_beta   90.00
_cell.angle_gamma   90.00
#
_symmetry.space_group_name_H-M   'P 1'
#
loop_
_entity.id
_entity.type
_entity.pdbx_description
1 polymer ?
#
loop_
_entity_poly.entity_id
_entity_poly.type
_entity_poly.pdbx_seq_one_letter_code
_entity_poly.pdbx_strand_id
1 'polypeptide(L)'
;MLFTVNTEVCTRCGLCVADCPTGLLVMSDAGPVTGRGGCISCGHCISVCPTLALDSDMTPRKEQIDITKEPKLTPEQAELFMRSRRSIRNYQNRPVPVELIRKVLNVARMAPTATNTQGISYIVIRDKQTLRRIADLVLEWMHLAAKTVPIMRLYARAAQAEVDKGKEYILRDAPDRKS
;
A
#
# COMPACT_ATOMS: atom_id res chain seq x y z
N MET A 1 -9.17 23.67 -0.05
CA MET A 1 -10.58 23.37 0.35
C MET A 1 -10.70 21.86 0.47
N LEU A 2 -11.44 21.29 1.42
CA LEU A 2 -11.49 19.83 1.59
C LEU A 2 -12.18 19.12 0.41
N PHE A 3 -13.24 19.71 -0.08
CA PHE A 3 -13.97 19.27 -1.26
C PHE A 3 -14.74 20.43 -1.90
N THR A 4 -15.09 20.28 -3.15
CA THR A 4 -15.93 21.23 -3.91
C THR A 4 -17.23 20.55 -4.29
N VAL A 5 -18.31 21.34 -4.40
CA VAL A 5 -19.63 20.86 -4.81
C VAL A 5 -20.10 21.67 -6.00
N ASN A 6 -20.42 21.00 -7.09
CA ASN A 6 -21.17 21.61 -8.19
C ASN A 6 -22.66 21.53 -7.85
N THR A 7 -23.22 22.66 -7.42
CA THR A 7 -24.63 22.76 -6.99
C THR A 7 -25.63 22.64 -8.14
N GLU A 8 -25.21 22.88 -9.39
CA GLU A 8 -26.08 22.78 -10.58
C GLU A 8 -26.45 21.31 -10.88
N VAL A 9 -25.55 20.36 -10.62
CA VAL A 9 -25.79 18.91 -10.86
C VAL A 9 -26.09 18.14 -9.58
N CYS A 10 -25.99 18.77 -8.41
CA CYS A 10 -26.27 18.15 -7.14
C CYS A 10 -27.77 17.92 -6.93
N THR A 11 -28.20 16.65 -6.85
CA THR A 11 -29.60 16.30 -6.60
C THR A 11 -29.98 16.29 -5.12
N ARG A 12 -29.06 16.60 -4.23
CA ARG A 12 -29.26 16.60 -2.76
C ARG A 12 -29.77 15.25 -2.21
N CYS A 13 -29.39 14.14 -2.85
CA CYS A 13 -29.84 12.79 -2.49
C CYS A 13 -29.35 12.30 -1.12
N GLY A 14 -28.40 12.97 -0.48
CA GLY A 14 -27.90 12.62 0.86
C GLY A 14 -26.88 11.49 0.92
N LEU A 15 -26.60 10.77 -0.16
CA LEU A 15 -25.68 9.62 -0.15
C LEU A 15 -24.29 9.97 0.38
N CYS A 16 -23.73 11.10 -0.04
CA CYS A 16 -22.41 11.56 0.43
C CYS A 16 -22.38 11.89 1.94
N VAL A 17 -23.49 12.34 2.49
CA VAL A 17 -23.65 12.59 3.93
C VAL A 17 -23.74 11.28 4.68
N ALA A 18 -24.57 10.34 4.20
CA ALA A 18 -24.75 9.03 4.82
C ALA A 18 -23.48 8.16 4.79
N ASP A 19 -22.68 8.26 3.74
CA ASP A 19 -21.46 7.46 3.54
C ASP A 19 -20.20 8.10 4.17
N CYS A 20 -20.30 9.29 4.77
CA CYS A 20 -19.17 9.95 5.41
C CYS A 20 -18.79 9.28 6.74
N PRO A 21 -17.64 8.55 6.83
CA PRO A 21 -17.30 7.77 8.02
C PRO A 21 -17.01 8.61 9.26
N THR A 22 -16.73 9.92 9.09
CA THR A 22 -16.46 10.85 10.19
C THR A 22 -17.63 11.75 10.50
N GLY A 23 -18.74 11.65 9.76
CA GLY A 23 -19.90 12.50 9.93
C GLY A 23 -19.63 13.99 9.63
N LEU A 24 -18.56 14.28 8.87
CA LEU A 24 -18.20 15.66 8.53
C LEU A 24 -19.26 16.36 7.68
N LEU A 25 -19.89 15.64 6.75
CA LEU A 25 -20.83 16.22 5.81
C LEU A 25 -22.23 16.34 6.40
N VAL A 26 -22.84 17.50 6.20
CA VAL A 26 -24.26 17.75 6.52
C VAL A 26 -24.95 18.31 5.30
N MET A 27 -26.25 18.04 5.14
CA MET A 27 -27.02 18.57 4.02
C MET A 27 -27.54 19.96 4.33
N SER A 28 -27.36 20.91 3.39
CA SER A 28 -27.97 22.22 3.37
C SER A 28 -28.91 22.37 2.16
N ASP A 29 -29.61 23.50 2.08
CA ASP A 29 -30.48 23.82 0.94
C ASP A 29 -29.71 23.92 -0.39
N ALA A 30 -28.43 24.30 -0.35
CA ALA A 30 -27.55 24.40 -1.53
C ALA A 30 -26.81 23.09 -1.84
N GLY A 31 -26.91 22.03 -1.01
CA GLY A 31 -26.18 20.79 -1.14
C GLY A 31 -25.34 20.45 0.10
N PRO A 32 -24.44 19.45 0.03
CA PRO A 32 -23.62 19.05 1.16
C PRO A 32 -22.60 20.13 1.53
N VAL A 33 -22.48 20.41 2.83
CA VAL A 33 -21.50 21.33 3.41
C VAL A 33 -20.73 20.65 4.55
N THR A 34 -19.65 21.28 4.99
CA THR A 34 -18.89 20.78 6.13
C THR A 34 -19.61 21.11 7.43
N GLY A 35 -19.89 20.09 8.25
CA GLY A 35 -20.34 20.19 9.62
C GLY A 35 -19.17 20.09 10.61
N ARG A 36 -19.46 19.51 11.78
CA ARG A 36 -18.45 19.23 12.81
C ARG A 36 -17.77 17.90 12.53
N GLY A 37 -16.45 17.88 12.51
CA GLY A 37 -15.66 16.67 12.27
C GLY A 37 -14.40 16.96 11.49
N GLY A 38 -13.56 15.94 11.31
CA GLY A 38 -12.35 15.99 10.51
C GLY A 38 -12.47 15.20 9.22
N CYS A 39 -12.05 15.76 8.08
CA CYS A 39 -11.92 15.00 6.85
C CYS A 39 -10.68 14.11 6.88
N ILE A 40 -10.84 12.82 6.61
CA ILE A 40 -9.74 11.86 6.46
C ILE A 40 -9.37 11.62 4.98
N SER A 41 -9.87 12.43 4.08
CA SER A 41 -9.58 12.37 2.64
C SER A 41 -9.79 10.99 1.99
N CYS A 42 -10.77 10.22 2.47
CA CYS A 42 -11.02 8.85 2.03
C CYS A 42 -11.70 8.75 0.65
N GLY A 43 -12.28 9.83 0.12
CA GLY A 43 -12.93 9.86 -1.19
C GLY A 43 -14.31 9.21 -1.27
N HIS A 44 -14.88 8.64 -0.19
CA HIS A 44 -16.19 7.97 -0.21
C HIS A 44 -17.30 8.87 -0.75
N CYS A 45 -17.39 10.11 -0.25
CA CYS A 45 -18.40 11.07 -0.69
C CYS A 45 -18.34 11.37 -2.20
N ILE A 46 -17.15 11.32 -2.81
CA ILE A 46 -16.94 11.52 -4.25
C ILE A 46 -17.38 10.27 -5.00
N SER A 47 -16.96 9.09 -4.53
CA SER A 47 -17.24 7.80 -5.19
C SER A 47 -18.72 7.43 -5.17
N VAL A 48 -19.46 7.79 -4.11
CA VAL A 48 -20.88 7.45 -3.98
C VAL A 48 -21.80 8.40 -4.73
N CYS A 49 -21.29 9.56 -5.20
CA CYS A 49 -22.11 10.60 -5.81
C CYS A 49 -22.59 10.19 -7.23
N PRO A 50 -23.89 9.96 -7.45
CA PRO A 50 -24.41 9.47 -8.73
C PRO A 50 -24.33 10.51 -9.85
N THR A 51 -24.34 11.79 -9.50
CA THR A 51 -24.24 12.91 -10.48
C THR A 51 -22.83 13.47 -10.57
N LEU A 52 -21.89 12.89 -9.85
CA LEU A 52 -20.50 13.34 -9.83
C LEU A 52 -20.34 14.81 -9.41
N ALA A 53 -21.22 15.30 -8.55
CA ALA A 53 -21.27 16.69 -8.10
C ALA A 53 -20.12 17.09 -7.16
N LEU A 54 -19.43 16.12 -6.53
CA LEU A 54 -18.33 16.39 -5.61
C LEU A 54 -16.96 16.14 -6.25
N ASP A 55 -15.99 16.96 -5.87
CA ASP A 55 -14.57 16.77 -6.17
C ASP A 55 -13.71 17.18 -4.97
N SER A 56 -12.43 16.77 -4.95
CA SER A 56 -11.49 17.07 -3.88
C SER A 56 -10.07 17.22 -4.41
N ASP A 57 -9.33 18.16 -3.85
CA ASP A 57 -7.92 18.36 -4.21
C ASP A 57 -7.03 17.16 -3.80
N MET A 58 -7.43 16.41 -2.77
CA MET A 58 -6.67 15.26 -2.28
C MET A 58 -6.89 13.99 -3.10
N THR A 59 -8.06 13.84 -3.70
CA THR A 59 -8.45 12.72 -4.54
C THR A 59 -9.23 13.21 -5.74
N PRO A 60 -8.58 13.96 -6.66
CA PRO A 60 -9.26 14.57 -7.79
C PRO A 60 -9.92 13.54 -8.69
N ARG A 61 -11.17 13.76 -9.07
CA ARG A 61 -11.91 12.86 -9.97
C ARG A 61 -11.21 12.59 -11.30
N LYS A 62 -10.52 13.59 -11.84
CA LYS A 62 -9.73 13.45 -13.08
C LYS A 62 -8.60 12.41 -12.99
N GLU A 63 -8.17 12.07 -11.78
CA GLU A 63 -7.11 11.09 -11.51
C GLU A 63 -7.67 9.72 -11.08
N GLN A 64 -8.99 9.61 -10.89
CA GLN A 64 -9.65 8.37 -10.50
C GLN A 64 -9.91 7.49 -11.74
N ILE A 65 -9.76 6.18 -11.55
CA ILE A 65 -10.10 5.20 -12.58
C ILE A 65 -11.57 4.81 -12.40
N ASP A 66 -12.35 4.88 -13.46
CA ASP A 66 -13.72 4.37 -13.47
C ASP A 66 -13.70 2.84 -13.53
N ILE A 67 -13.66 2.23 -12.37
CA ILE A 67 -13.61 0.76 -12.22
C ILE A 67 -14.87 0.06 -12.77
N THR A 68 -15.93 0.78 -13.09
CA THR A 68 -17.14 0.18 -13.69
C THR A 68 -16.92 -0.22 -15.14
N LYS A 69 -15.98 0.45 -15.82
CA LYS A 69 -15.59 0.23 -17.22
C LYS A 69 -14.44 -0.77 -17.36
N GLU A 70 -13.75 -1.09 -16.26
CA GLU A 70 -12.61 -2.01 -16.28
C GLU A 70 -13.08 -3.46 -16.12
N PRO A 71 -12.42 -4.42 -16.80
CA PRO A 71 -12.72 -5.83 -16.63
C PRO A 71 -12.42 -6.26 -15.18
N LYS A 72 -13.40 -6.86 -14.53
CA LYS A 72 -13.26 -7.39 -13.17
C LYS A 72 -12.78 -8.83 -13.23
N LEU A 73 -11.98 -9.23 -12.26
CA LEU A 73 -11.63 -10.64 -12.08
C LEU A 73 -12.91 -11.42 -11.74
N THR A 74 -13.07 -12.61 -12.34
CA THR A 74 -14.09 -13.55 -11.87
C THR A 74 -13.72 -14.07 -10.47
N PRO A 75 -14.66 -14.60 -9.68
CA PRO A 75 -14.33 -15.22 -8.40
C PRO A 75 -13.25 -16.29 -8.50
N GLU A 76 -13.28 -17.11 -9.55
CA GLU A 76 -12.30 -18.18 -9.79
C GLU A 76 -10.91 -17.61 -10.12
N GLN A 77 -10.86 -16.55 -10.91
CA GLN A 77 -9.58 -15.86 -11.22
C GLN A 77 -9.00 -15.20 -9.96
N ALA A 78 -9.83 -14.58 -9.14
CA ALA A 78 -9.40 -13.98 -7.87
C ALA A 78 -8.89 -15.06 -6.90
N GLU A 79 -9.59 -16.19 -6.77
CA GLU A 79 -9.17 -17.34 -5.96
C GLU A 79 -7.82 -17.89 -6.45
N LEU A 80 -7.68 -18.13 -7.76
CA LEU A 80 -6.44 -18.63 -8.36
C LEU A 80 -5.28 -17.66 -8.11
N PHE A 81 -5.52 -16.34 -8.28
CA PHE A 81 -4.51 -15.31 -8.02
C PHE A 81 -4.01 -15.37 -6.56
N MET A 82 -4.91 -15.42 -5.59
CA MET A 82 -4.54 -15.51 -4.18
C MET A 82 -3.83 -16.84 -3.84
N ARG A 83 -4.32 -17.97 -4.35
CA ARG A 83 -3.72 -19.29 -4.14
C ARG A 83 -2.35 -19.47 -4.83
N SER A 84 -2.10 -18.76 -5.91
CA SER A 84 -0.82 -18.83 -6.63
C SER A 84 0.34 -18.15 -5.90
N ARG A 85 0.05 -17.28 -4.91
CA ARG A 85 1.09 -16.60 -4.14
C ARG A 85 2.01 -17.60 -3.43
N ARG A 86 3.31 -17.43 -3.62
CA ARG A 86 4.35 -18.22 -2.94
C ARG A 86 5.41 -17.30 -2.33
N SER A 87 6.04 -17.80 -1.27
CA SER A 87 7.23 -17.17 -0.70
C SER A 87 8.42 -17.48 -1.60
N ILE A 88 8.83 -16.51 -2.41
CA ILE A 88 9.98 -16.63 -3.30
C ILE A 88 11.25 -16.41 -2.49
N ARG A 89 12.24 -17.31 -2.62
CA ARG A 89 13.51 -17.27 -1.89
C ARG A 89 14.73 -17.47 -2.79
N ASN A 90 14.51 -17.58 -4.09
CA ASN A 90 15.56 -17.64 -5.11
C ASN A 90 15.31 -16.49 -6.10
N TYR A 91 16.35 -15.71 -6.37
CA TYR A 91 16.25 -14.53 -7.20
C TYR A 91 17.20 -14.63 -8.39
N GLN A 92 16.87 -13.96 -9.48
CA GLN A 92 17.77 -13.79 -10.59
C GLN A 92 18.80 -12.69 -10.26
N ASN A 93 20.04 -12.85 -10.72
CA ASN A 93 21.04 -11.81 -10.56
C ASN A 93 20.96 -10.77 -11.69
N ARG A 94 19.85 -10.04 -11.74
CA ARG A 94 19.67 -8.91 -12.67
C ARG A 94 19.01 -7.74 -11.96
N PRO A 95 19.28 -6.49 -12.39
CA PRO A 95 18.66 -5.33 -11.77
C PRO A 95 17.17 -5.25 -12.12
N VAL A 96 16.34 -4.86 -11.14
CA VAL A 96 14.93 -4.56 -11.37
C VAL A 96 14.81 -3.20 -12.07
N PRO A 97 14.08 -3.09 -13.20
CA PRO A 97 13.86 -1.80 -13.87
C PRO A 97 13.17 -0.80 -12.93
N VAL A 98 13.60 0.45 -12.95
CA VAL A 98 13.04 1.51 -12.09
C VAL A 98 11.54 1.68 -12.32
N GLU A 99 11.09 1.55 -13.56
CA GLU A 99 9.68 1.69 -13.92
C GLU A 99 8.81 0.60 -13.28
N LEU A 100 9.35 -0.62 -13.14
CA LEU A 100 8.64 -1.70 -12.45
C LEU A 100 8.55 -1.41 -10.94
N ILE A 101 9.62 -0.89 -10.34
CA ILE A 101 9.62 -0.47 -8.93
C ILE A 101 8.56 0.61 -8.71
N ARG A 102 8.51 1.62 -9.58
CA ARG A 102 7.49 2.69 -9.52
C ARG A 102 6.07 2.14 -9.62
N LYS A 103 5.82 1.20 -10.53
CA LYS A 103 4.50 0.54 -10.65
C LYS A 103 4.11 -0.18 -9.35
N VAL A 104 5.03 -0.93 -8.74
CA VAL A 104 4.77 -1.63 -7.47
C VAL A 104 4.47 -0.63 -6.36
N LEU A 105 5.25 0.45 -6.23
CA LEU A 105 5.03 1.48 -5.23
C LEU A 105 3.70 2.23 -5.44
N ASN A 106 3.33 2.50 -6.69
CA ASN A 106 2.05 3.12 -7.02
C ASN A 106 0.85 2.24 -6.63
N VAL A 107 0.97 0.93 -6.72
CA VAL A 107 -0.05 0.00 -6.20
C VAL A 107 0.00 -0.06 -4.68
N ALA A 108 1.18 -0.14 -4.08
CA ALA A 108 1.36 -0.23 -2.63
C ALA A 108 0.78 0.98 -1.88
N ARG A 109 0.84 2.18 -2.46
CA ARG A 109 0.25 3.39 -1.87
C ARG A 109 -1.29 3.36 -1.75
N MET A 110 -1.96 2.42 -2.45
CA MET A 110 -3.42 2.25 -2.35
C MET A 110 -3.84 1.42 -1.13
N ALA A 111 -2.87 0.90 -0.37
CA ALA A 111 -3.17 0.15 0.85
C ALA A 111 -3.86 1.05 1.88
N PRO A 112 -4.89 0.54 2.59
CA PRO A 112 -5.55 1.30 3.64
C PRO A 112 -4.58 1.59 4.79
N THR A 113 -4.70 2.78 5.36
CA THR A 113 -3.92 3.21 6.53
C THR A 113 -4.85 3.67 7.66
N ALA A 114 -4.35 3.70 8.88
CA ALA A 114 -5.13 4.18 10.02
C ALA A 114 -5.63 5.61 9.76
N THR A 115 -6.95 5.83 9.90
CA THR A 115 -7.62 7.10 9.60
C THR A 115 -7.27 7.71 8.22
N ASN A 116 -6.90 6.84 7.27
CA ASN A 116 -6.48 7.22 5.92
C ASN A 116 -5.35 8.28 5.90
N THR A 117 -4.43 8.23 6.85
CA THR A 117 -3.35 9.22 6.95
C THR A 117 -2.41 9.23 5.75
N GLN A 118 -2.32 8.09 5.03
CA GLN A 118 -1.45 7.90 3.85
C GLN A 118 0.01 8.34 4.07
N GLY A 119 0.43 8.44 5.34
CA GLY A 119 1.75 8.91 5.76
C GLY A 119 2.88 7.89 5.62
N ILE A 120 2.78 6.94 4.69
CA ILE A 120 3.80 5.92 4.46
C ILE A 120 4.84 6.43 3.47
N SER A 121 6.11 6.39 3.87
CA SER A 121 7.25 6.66 2.99
C SER A 121 7.93 5.35 2.60
N TYR A 122 8.43 5.29 1.37
CA TYR A 122 9.15 4.13 0.85
C TYR A 122 10.61 4.50 0.57
N ILE A 123 11.53 3.70 1.09
CA ILE A 123 12.96 3.79 0.77
C ILE A 123 13.32 2.58 -0.08
N VAL A 124 13.83 2.82 -1.28
CA VAL A 124 14.26 1.77 -2.21
C VAL A 124 15.79 1.70 -2.22
N ILE A 125 16.33 0.60 -1.72
CA ILE A 125 17.77 0.35 -1.70
C ILE A 125 18.09 -0.64 -2.82
N ARG A 126 18.97 -0.25 -3.74
CA ARG A 126 19.39 -1.05 -4.90
C ARG A 126 20.88 -1.36 -4.92
N ASP A 127 21.65 -0.62 -4.14
CA ASP A 127 23.09 -0.84 -4.03
C ASP A 127 23.40 -2.13 -3.26
N LYS A 128 24.14 -3.02 -3.92
CA LYS A 128 24.48 -4.34 -3.37
C LYS A 128 25.36 -4.27 -2.12
N GLN A 129 26.23 -3.27 -2.02
CA GLN A 129 27.09 -3.11 -0.85
C GLN A 129 26.27 -2.70 0.36
N THR A 130 25.34 -1.75 0.17
CA THR A 130 24.39 -1.32 1.21
C THR A 130 23.49 -2.48 1.65
N LEU A 131 22.96 -3.29 0.70
CA LEU A 131 22.14 -4.46 1.03
C LEU A 131 22.94 -5.49 1.84
N ARG A 132 24.18 -5.79 1.46
CA ARG A 132 25.06 -6.69 2.24
C ARG A 132 25.31 -6.16 3.63
N ARG A 133 25.65 -4.85 3.76
CA ARG A 133 25.85 -4.24 5.07
C ARG A 133 24.63 -4.35 5.97
N ILE A 134 23.43 -4.17 5.42
CA ILE A 134 22.17 -4.38 6.15
C ILE A 134 22.04 -5.84 6.60
N ALA A 135 22.32 -6.79 5.71
CA ALA A 135 22.26 -8.20 6.03
C ALA A 135 23.24 -8.59 7.16
N ASP A 136 24.48 -8.08 7.10
CA ASP A 136 25.50 -8.27 8.14
C ASP A 136 25.03 -7.72 9.49
N LEU A 137 24.49 -6.50 9.52
CA LEU A 137 23.96 -5.89 10.74
C LEU A 137 22.78 -6.70 11.34
N VAL A 138 21.91 -7.25 10.48
CA VAL A 138 20.81 -8.11 10.95
C VAL A 138 21.38 -9.40 11.55
N LEU A 139 22.41 -9.99 10.94
CA LEU A 139 23.06 -11.20 11.47
C LEU A 139 23.75 -10.91 12.82
N GLU A 140 24.48 -9.81 12.93
CA GLU A 140 25.09 -9.35 14.20
C GLU A 140 24.02 -9.20 15.29
N TRP A 141 22.90 -8.55 14.96
CA TRP A 141 21.76 -8.41 15.88
C TRP A 141 21.16 -9.75 16.26
N MET A 142 21.00 -10.71 15.34
CA MET A 142 20.49 -12.06 15.63
C MET A 142 21.40 -12.78 16.63
N HIS A 143 22.72 -12.68 16.49
CA HIS A 143 23.67 -13.26 17.43
C HIS A 143 23.60 -12.59 18.80
N LEU A 144 23.42 -11.29 18.86
CA LEU A 144 23.23 -10.56 20.11
C LEU A 144 21.93 -10.97 20.80
N ALA A 145 20.82 -10.99 20.07
CA ALA A 145 19.51 -11.40 20.58
C ALA A 145 19.48 -12.86 21.06
N ALA A 146 20.28 -13.75 20.44
CA ALA A 146 20.41 -15.14 20.84
C ALA A 146 20.99 -15.33 22.26
N LYS A 147 21.62 -14.30 22.84
CA LYS A 147 22.12 -14.33 24.22
C LYS A 147 20.98 -14.29 25.24
N THR A 148 19.90 -13.58 24.94
CA THR A 148 18.78 -13.34 25.86
C THR A 148 17.49 -14.03 25.44
N VAL A 149 17.28 -14.27 24.14
CA VAL A 149 16.05 -14.85 23.58
C VAL A 149 16.33 -16.26 23.04
N PRO A 150 15.89 -17.34 23.73
CA PRO A 150 16.27 -18.72 23.37
C PRO A 150 15.93 -19.10 21.92
N ILE A 151 14.76 -18.72 21.39
CA ILE A 151 14.37 -19.05 20.02
C ILE A 151 15.31 -18.41 18.98
N MET A 152 15.91 -17.26 19.28
CA MET A 152 16.87 -16.59 18.38
C MET A 152 18.15 -17.37 18.20
N ARG A 153 18.52 -18.27 19.14
CA ARG A 153 19.69 -19.18 18.98
C ARG A 153 19.52 -20.11 17.79
N LEU A 154 18.30 -20.60 17.56
CA LEU A 154 18.01 -21.47 16.41
C LEU A 154 18.16 -20.70 15.10
N TYR A 155 17.56 -19.52 15.03
CA TYR A 155 17.62 -18.67 13.83
C TYR A 155 19.04 -18.17 13.51
N ALA A 156 19.78 -17.72 14.53
CA ALA A 156 21.16 -17.27 14.36
C ALA A 156 22.08 -18.42 13.87
N ARG A 157 21.93 -19.63 14.41
CA ARG A 157 22.68 -20.80 13.92
C ARG A 157 22.33 -21.17 12.49
N ALA A 158 21.04 -21.16 12.13
CA ALA A 158 20.60 -21.46 10.77
C ALA A 158 21.13 -20.41 9.76
N ALA A 159 21.08 -19.13 10.14
CA ALA A 159 21.61 -18.04 9.32
C ALA A 159 23.13 -18.19 9.12
N GLN A 160 23.88 -18.43 10.20
CA GLN A 160 25.33 -18.62 10.14
C GLN A 160 25.71 -19.83 9.26
N ALA A 161 25.00 -20.94 9.38
CA ALA A 161 25.26 -22.12 8.57
C ALA A 161 25.09 -21.89 7.06
N GLU A 162 24.22 -20.97 6.62
CA GLU A 162 24.11 -20.58 5.22
C GLU A 162 25.20 -19.60 4.81
N VAL A 163 25.58 -18.68 5.69
CA VAL A 163 26.72 -17.76 5.46
C VAL A 163 28.03 -18.54 5.31
N ASP A 164 28.27 -19.57 6.13
CA ASP A 164 29.44 -20.43 6.05
C ASP A 164 29.52 -21.20 4.72
N LYS A 165 28.39 -21.38 4.03
CA LYS A 165 28.31 -21.93 2.65
C LYS A 165 28.46 -20.85 1.56
N GLY A 166 28.78 -19.63 1.93
CA GLY A 166 28.92 -18.50 1.00
C GLY A 166 27.61 -17.93 0.51
N LYS A 167 26.49 -18.19 1.20
CA LYS A 167 25.15 -17.66 0.82
C LYS A 167 24.73 -16.52 1.73
N GLU A 168 24.13 -15.49 1.14
CA GLU A 168 23.46 -14.46 1.92
C GLU A 168 22.09 -14.97 2.38
N TYR A 169 21.84 -15.03 3.69
CA TYR A 169 20.66 -15.64 4.29
C TYR A 169 19.49 -14.69 4.46
N ILE A 170 19.76 -13.42 4.79
CA ILE A 170 18.73 -12.44 5.21
C ILE A 170 17.91 -11.97 4.02
N LEU A 171 18.57 -11.41 3.00
CA LEU A 171 17.94 -10.87 1.79
C LEU A 171 18.03 -11.84 0.61
N ARG A 172 18.79 -12.94 0.74
CA ARG A 172 18.95 -14.02 -0.25
C ARG A 172 19.43 -13.53 -1.62
N ASP A 173 20.39 -12.58 -1.57
CA ASP A 173 20.92 -11.90 -2.76
C ASP A 173 19.82 -11.29 -3.65
N ALA A 174 18.71 -10.88 -3.06
CA ALA A 174 17.60 -10.30 -3.79
C ALA A 174 18.03 -9.04 -4.56
N PRO A 175 18.04 -9.03 -5.91
CA PRO A 175 17.49 -7.91 -6.60
C PRO A 175 16.33 -8.31 -7.52
N ASP A 176 16.22 -9.58 -7.91
CA ASP A 176 15.13 -10.00 -8.78
C ASP A 176 14.76 -11.48 -8.62
N ARG A 177 13.56 -11.82 -9.04
CA ARG A 177 12.93 -13.13 -8.88
C ARG A 177 13.39 -14.12 -9.97
N LYS A 178 13.72 -15.36 -9.62
CA LYS A 178 13.74 -16.46 -10.58
C LYS A 178 12.31 -16.80 -10.96
N SER A 179 12.01 -16.73 -12.22
CA SER A 179 10.81 -17.30 -12.82
C SER A 179 10.93 -18.80 -12.93
#